data_8104528c7d518f853a2b2df677ae14ab
#
_entry.id   8104528c7d518f853a2b2df677ae14ab
#
_cell.length_a   1.000
_cell.length_b   1.000
_cell.length_c   1.000
_cell.angle_alpha   90.00
_cell.angle_beta   90.00
_cell.angle_gamma   90.00
#
_symmetry.space_group_name_H-M   'P 1'
#
loop_
_entity.id
_entity.type
_entity.pdbx_description
1 polymer ?
#
loop_
_entity_poly.entity_id
_entity_poly.type
_entity_poly.pdbx_seq_one_letter_code
_entity_poly.pdbx_strand_id
1 'polypeptide(L)'
;MKKNLSVLIAGLCFASLFVSCGGNKKAEVKGDVEAKGYTFGEEVTFHSDEPVTYSISFSDASWYAKQPEWESEGIFKDIENLTNVHLDITSYDSGDYNQKINLAINSGSATYIIPKVYDENPYVAGGGVVAVSDYIQYMPNFSAFVEKYNMNPDLDTIRQNDGKFYRLPGMHQAALQDYTIEVREDIFEAAGYNIRELEKDWTWESLHDVLLGVKKYMVSQGMCTEKDYIWSDLWCGESGKGTGGNLLKIMGASYNVISGWAMDGSNGGIKFDPAKKEFYSSSVSEDYKKFIKVANSFVKNGILDPETFTQSDDVANNKFYSGKTVIKSTNRSSMSNDEASLAKILGEGNYKLYVTAYPSGTNKNLAETSRLECGVMLSQKALDDLGTEGFIKLVRFVDWMFYSKEAYTLCKWGPQGKTWDYTEVDGMKIKQLLPGFKCGGLGIGGKDTDTDIRLKWGYAGGNYFYGHSTAESTDNFTPAVQDLYARYGKYKTVASVDPKAKPSEDQREQLNLWAVPLQDNINAWTLKFITGQKNIDSDWDEYVSSCKNLNVEKIVKLTNEIYAAQTK
;
A
#
# COMPACT_ATOMS: atom_id res chain seq x y z
N MET A 1 4.81 -27.89 65.35
CA MET A 1 4.09 -26.69 65.84
C MET A 1 3.91 -25.72 64.66
N LYS A 2 2.67 -25.34 64.40
CA LYS A 2 2.18 -24.13 63.69
C LYS A 2 2.46 -24.05 62.16
N LYS A 3 1.53 -23.67 61.33
CA LYS A 3 0.06 -23.58 61.22
C LYS A 3 -0.15 -23.19 59.77
N ASN A 4 -1.05 -23.86 59.11
CA ASN A 4 -1.60 -23.52 57.77
C ASN A 4 -2.22 -22.13 57.77
N LEU A 5 -2.02 -21.38 56.67
CA LEU A 5 -2.93 -20.32 56.31
C LEU A 5 -3.13 -20.33 54.78
N SER A 6 -4.29 -20.84 54.40
CA SER A 6 -4.83 -20.73 53.03
C SER A 6 -5.35 -19.31 52.84
N VAL A 7 -4.93 -18.66 51.75
CA VAL A 7 -5.52 -17.38 51.29
C VAL A 7 -6.26 -17.65 49.98
N LEU A 8 -7.56 -17.58 50.02
CA LEU A 8 -8.48 -17.43 48.90
C LEU A 8 -8.24 -16.05 48.29
N ILE A 9 -7.92 -15.98 47.01
CA ILE A 9 -7.98 -14.73 46.24
C ILE A 9 -9.25 -14.79 45.39
N ALA A 10 -10.24 -14.02 45.83
CA ALA A 10 -11.45 -13.76 45.06
C ALA A 10 -11.09 -12.78 43.90
N GLY A 11 -11.47 -13.17 42.69
CA GLY A 11 -11.36 -12.31 41.51
C GLY A 11 -12.34 -11.14 41.61
N LEU A 12 -11.81 -9.93 41.56
CA LEU A 12 -12.58 -8.71 41.30
C LEU A 12 -12.51 -8.38 39.81
N CYS A 13 -13.63 -8.59 39.13
CA CYS A 13 -13.88 -7.99 37.83
C CYS A 13 -14.01 -6.46 37.99
N PHE A 14 -13.05 -5.71 37.46
CA PHE A 14 -13.20 -4.28 37.27
C PHE A 14 -13.90 -4.03 35.94
N ALA A 15 -15.22 -3.76 36.03
CA ALA A 15 -15.96 -3.13 34.94
C ALA A 15 -15.68 -1.63 34.99
N SER A 16 -14.85 -1.11 34.10
CA SER A 16 -14.68 0.31 33.90
C SER A 16 -15.82 0.85 33.03
N LEU A 17 -16.78 1.51 33.68
CA LEU A 17 -17.83 2.29 33.06
C LEU A 17 -17.22 3.56 32.46
N PHE A 18 -17.16 3.65 31.15
CA PHE A 18 -16.99 4.93 30.47
C PHE A 18 -18.36 5.60 30.35
N VAL A 19 -18.59 6.62 31.17
CA VAL A 19 -19.70 7.54 30.99
C VAL A 19 -19.31 8.57 29.92
N SER A 20 -19.87 8.44 28.73
CA SER A 20 -19.87 9.48 27.70
C SER A 20 -21.27 10.06 27.65
N CYS A 21 -21.44 11.32 28.07
CA CYS A 21 -22.66 12.09 27.86
C CYS A 21 -22.74 12.61 26.44
N GLY A 22 -23.67 12.08 25.65
CA GLY A 22 -24.03 12.58 24.32
C GLY A 22 -25.15 11.71 23.77
N GLY A 23 -26.40 12.18 23.91
CA GLY A 23 -27.56 11.39 23.57
C GLY A 23 -27.75 11.20 22.06
N ASN A 24 -27.43 10.04 21.57
CA ASN A 24 -28.03 9.43 20.39
C ASN A 24 -28.37 7.99 20.76
N LYS A 25 -29.61 7.59 20.48
CA LYS A 25 -30.10 6.24 20.76
C LYS A 25 -29.18 5.23 20.11
N LYS A 26 -28.35 4.55 20.91
CA LYS A 26 -27.65 3.35 20.48
C LYS A 26 -28.72 2.34 20.07
N ALA A 27 -28.62 1.81 18.86
CA ALA A 27 -29.29 0.56 18.56
C ALA A 27 -28.77 -0.48 19.58
N GLU A 28 -29.64 -0.93 20.48
CA GLU A 28 -29.32 -2.03 21.40
C GLU A 28 -29.09 -3.28 20.56
N VAL A 29 -27.83 -3.62 20.34
CA VAL A 29 -27.47 -4.98 19.95
C VAL A 29 -27.64 -5.82 21.20
N LYS A 30 -28.81 -6.44 21.33
CA LYS A 30 -29.14 -7.34 22.43
C LYS A 30 -28.37 -8.64 22.30
N GLY A 31 -27.54 -8.90 23.31
CA GLY A 31 -27.14 -10.25 23.69
C GLY A 31 -26.07 -10.91 22.82
N ASP A 32 -25.27 -11.76 23.42
CA ASP A 32 -24.45 -12.74 22.73
C ASP A 32 -25.35 -13.56 21.80
N VAL A 33 -25.25 -13.31 20.51
CA VAL A 33 -25.89 -14.15 19.51
C VAL A 33 -25.15 -15.47 19.56
N GLU A 34 -25.82 -16.47 20.14
CA GLU A 34 -25.32 -17.83 20.18
C GLU A 34 -24.97 -18.29 18.76
N ALA A 35 -23.77 -18.84 18.56
CA ALA A 35 -23.34 -19.33 17.25
C ALA A 35 -24.31 -20.41 16.78
N LYS A 36 -25.10 -20.10 15.74
CA LYS A 36 -26.06 -21.03 15.16
C LYS A 36 -25.63 -21.43 13.77
N GLY A 37 -25.33 -22.69 13.59
CA GLY A 37 -25.01 -23.25 12.29
C GLY A 37 -23.59 -22.92 11.81
N TYR A 38 -22.68 -22.56 12.72
CA TYR A 38 -21.24 -22.42 12.44
C TYR A 38 -20.42 -22.53 13.72
N THR A 39 -19.14 -22.90 13.57
CA THR A 39 -18.13 -22.86 14.64
C THR A 39 -17.20 -21.68 14.40
N PHE A 40 -16.86 -20.97 15.48
CA PHE A 40 -15.93 -19.86 15.46
C PHE A 40 -15.08 -19.87 16.73
N GLY A 41 -13.77 -20.05 16.59
CA GLY A 41 -12.81 -20.08 17.69
C GLY A 41 -11.99 -18.80 17.78
N GLU A 42 -11.47 -18.50 18.97
CA GLU A 42 -10.44 -17.49 19.13
C GLU A 42 -9.22 -17.88 18.30
N GLU A 43 -8.72 -16.94 17.51
CA GLU A 43 -7.56 -17.00 16.64
C GLU A 43 -7.76 -17.60 15.25
N VAL A 44 -8.78 -18.47 14.92
CA VAL A 44 -8.49 -19.22 13.73
C VAL A 44 -9.67 -19.79 12.97
N THR A 45 -10.61 -20.41 13.57
CA THR A 45 -11.47 -21.31 12.83
C THR A 45 -12.86 -20.74 12.59
N PHE A 46 -13.19 -20.56 11.33
CA PHE A 46 -14.58 -20.45 10.91
C PHE A 46 -14.96 -21.69 10.10
N HIS A 47 -16.05 -22.35 10.48
CA HIS A 47 -16.62 -23.43 9.70
C HIS A 47 -18.16 -23.37 9.77
N SER A 48 -18.81 -23.38 8.61
CA SER A 48 -20.28 -23.44 8.53
C SER A 48 -20.75 -24.88 8.62
N ASP A 49 -21.72 -25.17 9.50
CA ASP A 49 -22.27 -26.53 9.66
C ASP A 49 -22.95 -27.01 8.38
N GLU A 50 -23.64 -26.10 7.69
CA GLU A 50 -24.26 -26.35 6.40
C GLU A 50 -23.55 -25.54 5.30
N PRO A 51 -23.47 -26.05 4.06
CA PRO A 51 -22.91 -25.29 2.95
C PRO A 51 -23.61 -23.95 2.78
N VAL A 52 -22.83 -22.88 2.64
CA VAL A 52 -23.35 -21.53 2.40
C VAL A 52 -22.62 -20.88 1.23
N THR A 53 -23.32 -20.06 0.46
CA THR A 53 -22.73 -19.29 -0.64
C THR A 53 -22.77 -17.81 -0.33
N TYR A 54 -21.61 -17.13 -0.46
CA TYR A 54 -21.51 -15.69 -0.39
C TYR A 54 -20.97 -15.12 -1.69
N SER A 55 -21.63 -14.09 -2.20
CA SER A 55 -21.15 -13.39 -3.38
C SER A 55 -20.01 -12.44 -3.02
N ILE A 56 -18.97 -12.42 -3.86
CA ILE A 56 -17.76 -11.60 -3.65
C ILE A 56 -17.29 -10.98 -4.97
N SER A 57 -16.88 -9.71 -4.92
CA SER A 57 -16.25 -9.05 -6.06
C SER A 57 -14.78 -9.43 -6.18
N PHE A 58 -14.26 -9.40 -7.40
CA PHE A 58 -12.86 -9.61 -7.70
C PHE A 58 -12.35 -8.51 -8.63
N SER A 59 -11.26 -7.86 -8.25
CA SER A 59 -10.54 -6.90 -9.10
C SER A 59 -9.54 -7.68 -9.97
N ASP A 60 -9.94 -7.92 -11.22
CA ASP A 60 -9.21 -8.73 -12.19
C ASP A 60 -8.16 -7.89 -12.93
N ALA A 61 -6.91 -8.23 -12.80
CA ALA A 61 -5.79 -7.52 -13.42
C ALA A 61 -4.95 -8.48 -14.27
N SER A 62 -4.38 -7.99 -15.37
CA SER A 62 -3.57 -8.81 -16.30
C SER A 62 -2.43 -9.57 -15.61
N TRP A 63 -1.85 -8.98 -14.57
CA TRP A 63 -0.80 -9.60 -13.74
C TRP A 63 -1.33 -10.56 -12.67
N TYR A 64 -2.64 -10.64 -12.49
CA TYR A 64 -3.34 -11.50 -11.52
C TYR A 64 -4.73 -11.86 -12.05
N ALA A 65 -4.79 -12.31 -13.29
CA ALA A 65 -6.04 -12.68 -13.97
C ALA A 65 -6.60 -13.98 -13.41
N LYS A 66 -7.90 -13.94 -13.01
CA LYS A 66 -8.61 -15.09 -12.46
C LYS A 66 -8.64 -16.24 -13.47
N GLN A 67 -8.31 -17.43 -12.99
CA GLN A 67 -8.36 -18.67 -13.77
C GLN A 67 -9.43 -19.62 -13.24
N PRO A 68 -10.02 -20.50 -14.07
CA PRO A 68 -10.98 -21.51 -13.63
C PRO A 68 -10.45 -22.45 -12.54
N GLU A 69 -9.14 -22.72 -12.56
CA GLU A 69 -8.46 -23.57 -11.59
C GLU A 69 -8.53 -23.03 -10.17
N TRP A 70 -8.72 -21.73 -9.99
CA TRP A 70 -8.83 -21.13 -8.65
C TRP A 70 -10.08 -21.60 -7.90
N GLU A 71 -11.17 -21.92 -8.63
CA GLU A 71 -12.42 -22.44 -8.07
C GLU A 71 -12.44 -23.98 -7.93
N SER A 72 -11.64 -24.70 -8.74
CA SER A 72 -11.65 -26.16 -8.76
C SER A 72 -10.55 -26.80 -7.92
N GLU A 73 -9.36 -26.18 -7.84
CA GLU A 73 -8.19 -26.73 -7.15
C GLU A 73 -7.29 -25.68 -6.47
N GLY A 74 -7.67 -24.40 -6.52
CA GLY A 74 -6.91 -23.26 -5.99
C GLY A 74 -7.54 -22.64 -4.74
N ILE A 75 -7.27 -21.35 -4.56
CA ILE A 75 -7.58 -20.59 -3.35
C ILE A 75 -9.07 -20.68 -2.93
N PHE A 76 -10.00 -20.58 -3.88
CA PHE A 76 -11.42 -20.59 -3.55
C PHE A 76 -11.91 -21.98 -3.13
N LYS A 77 -11.35 -23.02 -3.76
CA LYS A 77 -11.65 -24.40 -3.34
C LYS A 77 -11.07 -24.73 -1.98
N ASP A 78 -9.89 -24.24 -1.68
CA ASP A 78 -9.28 -24.47 -0.37
C ASP A 78 -10.02 -23.69 0.74
N ILE A 79 -10.50 -22.47 0.47
CA ILE A 79 -11.39 -21.72 1.37
C ILE A 79 -12.68 -22.52 1.61
N GLU A 80 -13.34 -23.02 0.55
CA GLU A 80 -14.55 -23.82 0.66
C GLU A 80 -14.33 -25.09 1.50
N ASN A 81 -13.23 -25.80 1.25
CA ASN A 81 -12.89 -27.03 1.96
C ASN A 81 -12.66 -26.79 3.46
N LEU A 82 -12.09 -25.65 3.85
CA LEU A 82 -11.84 -25.31 5.26
C LEU A 82 -13.10 -24.79 5.96
N THR A 83 -13.91 -24.02 5.28
CA THR A 83 -14.98 -23.22 5.90
C THR A 83 -16.38 -23.68 5.58
N ASN A 84 -16.55 -24.57 4.60
CA ASN A 84 -17.85 -24.94 4.02
C ASN A 84 -18.59 -23.72 3.43
N VAL A 85 -17.83 -22.68 2.99
CA VAL A 85 -18.34 -21.48 2.33
C VAL A 85 -17.92 -21.49 0.87
N HIS A 86 -18.88 -21.52 -0.02
CA HIS A 86 -18.67 -21.31 -1.45
C HIS A 86 -18.66 -19.82 -1.75
N LEU A 87 -17.66 -19.34 -2.49
CA LEU A 87 -17.57 -17.94 -2.94
C LEU A 87 -18.03 -17.84 -4.39
N ASP A 88 -19.18 -17.17 -4.60
CA ASP A 88 -19.69 -16.80 -5.93
C ASP A 88 -19.03 -15.50 -6.40
N ILE A 89 -18.13 -15.61 -7.39
CA ILE A 89 -17.18 -14.54 -7.74
C ILE A 89 -17.64 -13.75 -8.93
N THR A 90 -17.84 -12.44 -8.74
CA THR A 90 -18.07 -11.47 -9.83
C THR A 90 -16.78 -10.72 -10.12
N SER A 91 -16.14 -11.02 -11.26
CA SER A 91 -14.93 -10.35 -11.72
C SER A 91 -15.24 -9.05 -12.46
N TYR A 92 -14.44 -8.02 -12.17
CA TYR A 92 -14.42 -6.74 -12.89
C TYR A 92 -12.97 -6.40 -13.25
N ASP A 93 -12.74 -5.85 -14.44
CA ASP A 93 -11.42 -5.33 -14.82
C ASP A 93 -10.93 -4.33 -13.79
N SER A 94 -9.65 -4.45 -13.41
CA SER A 94 -9.07 -3.64 -12.35
C SER A 94 -9.06 -2.13 -12.65
N GLY A 95 -9.00 -1.76 -13.92
CA GLY A 95 -9.08 -0.36 -14.36
C GLY A 95 -10.44 0.27 -14.12
N ASP A 96 -11.51 -0.52 -14.24
CA ASP A 96 -12.90 -0.10 -14.09
C ASP A 96 -13.51 -0.49 -12.72
N TYR A 97 -12.76 -1.17 -11.87
CA TYR A 97 -13.27 -1.82 -10.66
C TYR A 97 -14.10 -0.87 -9.79
N ASN A 98 -13.57 0.28 -9.41
CA ASN A 98 -14.26 1.25 -8.56
C ASN A 98 -15.55 1.78 -9.19
N GLN A 99 -15.53 2.03 -10.50
CA GLN A 99 -16.72 2.48 -11.24
C GLN A 99 -17.80 1.41 -11.27
N LYS A 100 -17.45 0.15 -11.54
CA LYS A 100 -18.37 -0.99 -11.56
C LYS A 100 -18.96 -1.26 -10.19
N ILE A 101 -18.16 -1.21 -9.13
CA ILE A 101 -18.62 -1.35 -7.74
C ILE A 101 -19.61 -0.24 -7.39
N ASN A 102 -19.32 1.01 -7.75
CA ASN A 102 -20.23 2.12 -7.51
C ASN A 102 -21.60 1.93 -8.21
N LEU A 103 -21.57 1.51 -9.47
CA LEU A 103 -22.80 1.20 -10.22
C LEU A 103 -23.58 0.04 -9.58
N ALA A 104 -22.89 -1.02 -9.15
CA ALA A 104 -23.52 -2.18 -8.52
C ALA A 104 -24.16 -1.83 -7.18
N ILE A 105 -23.49 -1.03 -6.35
CA ILE A 105 -24.03 -0.53 -5.08
C ILE A 105 -25.28 0.32 -5.33
N ASN A 106 -25.20 1.30 -6.22
CA ASN A 106 -26.31 2.22 -6.50
C ASN A 106 -27.52 1.53 -7.13
N SER A 107 -27.32 0.42 -7.86
CA SER A 107 -28.40 -0.38 -8.44
C SER A 107 -28.94 -1.47 -7.50
N GLY A 108 -28.38 -1.62 -6.30
CA GLY A 108 -28.75 -2.70 -5.36
C GLY A 108 -28.30 -4.10 -5.82
N SER A 109 -27.38 -4.20 -6.78
CA SER A 109 -26.86 -5.47 -7.32
C SER A 109 -25.46 -5.82 -6.84
N ALA A 110 -24.92 -5.09 -5.85
CA ALA A 110 -23.60 -5.35 -5.31
C ALA A 110 -23.48 -6.75 -4.72
N THR A 111 -22.29 -7.33 -4.80
CA THR A 111 -21.94 -8.55 -4.07
C THR A 111 -21.98 -8.31 -2.57
N TYR A 112 -22.10 -9.36 -1.76
CA TYR A 112 -22.10 -9.23 -0.30
C TYR A 112 -20.76 -8.73 0.23
N ILE A 113 -19.66 -9.24 -0.31
CA ILE A 113 -18.28 -8.91 0.08
C ILE A 113 -17.64 -8.13 -1.07
N ILE A 114 -17.11 -6.95 -0.77
CA ILE A 114 -16.50 -6.03 -1.73
C ILE A 114 -15.07 -5.72 -1.29
N PRO A 115 -14.08 -6.54 -1.69
CA PRO A 115 -12.67 -6.33 -1.36
C PRO A 115 -12.02 -5.25 -2.25
N LYS A 116 -10.73 -4.98 -2.01
CA LYS A 116 -9.90 -4.06 -2.81
C LYS A 116 -10.39 -2.60 -2.81
N VAL A 117 -11.00 -2.19 -1.69
CA VAL A 117 -11.46 -0.81 -1.50
C VAL A 117 -10.39 0.01 -0.81
N TYR A 118 -10.00 1.13 -1.42
CA TYR A 118 -9.04 2.08 -0.86
C TYR A 118 -9.72 3.29 -0.22
N ASP A 119 -10.89 3.68 -0.73
CA ASP A 119 -11.71 4.79 -0.23
C ASP A 119 -13.19 4.38 -0.20
N GLU A 120 -13.77 4.35 0.98
CA GLU A 120 -15.18 4.01 1.20
C GLU A 120 -16.14 5.19 1.00
N ASN A 121 -15.62 6.41 0.98
CA ASN A 121 -16.43 7.64 0.97
C ASN A 121 -17.50 7.70 -0.14
N PRO A 122 -17.23 7.27 -1.38
CA PRO A 122 -18.24 7.32 -2.44
C PRO A 122 -19.48 6.45 -2.20
N TYR A 123 -19.40 5.50 -1.26
CA TYR A 123 -20.40 4.44 -1.08
C TYR A 123 -21.23 4.62 0.21
N VAL A 124 -20.79 5.49 1.11
CA VAL A 124 -21.40 5.64 2.46
C VAL A 124 -22.68 6.43 2.41
N ALA A 125 -22.69 7.56 1.70
CA ALA A 125 -23.80 8.52 1.71
C ALA A 125 -25.13 7.93 1.22
N GLY A 126 -25.06 7.06 0.20
CA GLY A 126 -26.23 6.38 -0.34
C GLY A 126 -26.76 5.21 0.51
N GLY A 127 -26.12 4.90 1.65
CA GLY A 127 -26.50 3.78 2.52
C GLY A 127 -26.31 2.40 1.87
N GLY A 128 -25.50 2.30 0.82
CA GLY A 128 -25.31 1.05 0.09
C GLY A 128 -24.33 0.07 0.73
N VAL A 129 -23.65 0.50 1.80
CA VAL A 129 -22.67 -0.29 2.56
C VAL A 129 -22.94 -0.21 4.06
N VAL A 130 -22.64 -1.30 4.77
CA VAL A 130 -22.89 -1.41 6.20
C VAL A 130 -21.79 -0.72 7.00
N ALA A 131 -22.16 -0.01 8.08
CA ALA A 131 -21.22 0.47 9.08
C ALA A 131 -20.61 -0.71 9.84
N VAL A 132 -19.53 -1.28 9.31
CA VAL A 132 -18.91 -2.50 9.86
C VAL A 132 -18.37 -2.32 11.26
N SER A 133 -18.11 -1.07 11.68
CA SER A 133 -17.75 -0.73 13.08
C SER A 133 -18.84 -1.11 14.09
N ASP A 134 -20.09 -1.23 13.68
CA ASP A 134 -21.19 -1.66 14.56
C ASP A 134 -21.18 -3.17 14.83
N TYR A 135 -20.34 -3.94 14.13
CA TYR A 135 -20.26 -5.40 14.21
C TYR A 135 -18.92 -5.94 14.71
N ILE A 136 -17.99 -5.07 15.11
CA ILE A 136 -16.62 -5.48 15.54
C ILE A 136 -16.64 -6.43 16.76
N GLN A 137 -17.67 -6.39 17.60
CA GLN A 137 -17.85 -7.34 18.71
C GLN A 137 -18.00 -8.79 18.25
N TYR A 138 -18.31 -9.02 16.98
CA TYR A 138 -18.37 -10.34 16.36
C TYR A 138 -17.09 -10.70 15.60
N MET A 139 -16.04 -9.88 15.70
CA MET A 139 -14.78 -9.97 14.94
C MET A 139 -13.57 -10.09 15.88
N PRO A 140 -13.36 -11.26 16.53
CA PRO A 140 -12.29 -11.40 17.52
C PRO A 140 -10.88 -11.30 16.91
N ASN A 141 -10.64 -11.77 15.67
CA ASN A 141 -9.32 -11.65 15.05
C ASN A 141 -8.99 -10.17 14.76
N PHE A 142 -9.94 -9.43 14.19
CA PHE A 142 -9.82 -7.98 14.00
C PHE A 142 -9.55 -7.27 15.33
N SER A 143 -10.38 -7.53 16.35
CA SER A 143 -10.29 -6.88 17.65
C SER A 143 -8.97 -7.18 18.36
N ALA A 144 -8.51 -8.42 18.32
CA ALA A 144 -7.23 -8.84 18.89
C ALA A 144 -6.05 -8.11 18.20
N PHE A 145 -6.09 -7.95 16.87
CA PHE A 145 -5.06 -7.21 16.13
C PHE A 145 -5.05 -5.72 16.50
N VAL A 146 -6.25 -5.10 16.56
CA VAL A 146 -6.43 -3.69 16.94
C VAL A 146 -5.88 -3.42 18.34
N GLU A 147 -6.20 -4.27 19.30
CA GLU A 147 -5.72 -4.14 20.68
C GLU A 147 -4.20 -4.36 20.77
N LYS A 148 -3.72 -5.48 20.21
CA LYS A 148 -2.30 -5.88 20.31
C LYS A 148 -1.35 -4.84 19.73
N TYR A 149 -1.72 -4.20 18.61
CA TYR A 149 -0.85 -3.26 17.90
C TYR A 149 -1.29 -1.81 18.03
N ASN A 150 -2.25 -1.52 18.90
CA ASN A 150 -2.80 -0.18 19.13
C ASN A 150 -3.19 0.51 17.81
N MET A 151 -4.11 -0.09 17.06
CA MET A 151 -4.52 0.39 15.74
C MET A 151 -5.61 1.47 15.79
N ASN A 152 -6.15 1.82 16.95
CA ASN A 152 -7.22 2.81 17.05
C ASN A 152 -6.88 4.17 16.41
N PRO A 153 -5.66 4.74 16.60
CA PRO A 153 -5.29 5.99 15.94
C PRO A 153 -5.32 5.91 14.41
N ASP A 154 -4.96 4.74 13.86
CA ASP A 154 -5.03 4.50 12.41
C ASP A 154 -6.49 4.37 11.95
N LEU A 155 -7.31 3.60 12.67
CA LEU A 155 -8.74 3.45 12.37
C LEU A 155 -9.49 4.77 12.46
N ASP A 156 -9.09 5.69 13.34
CA ASP A 156 -9.69 7.03 13.43
C ASP A 156 -9.51 7.83 12.13
N THR A 157 -8.51 7.50 11.31
CA THR A 157 -8.29 8.14 10.01
C THR A 157 -9.35 7.77 8.96
N ILE A 158 -10.07 6.66 9.15
CA ILE A 158 -11.13 6.19 8.25
C ILE A 158 -12.53 6.32 8.86
N ARG A 159 -12.67 6.80 10.10
CA ARG A 159 -13.98 7.07 10.68
C ARG A 159 -14.66 8.23 9.97
N GLN A 160 -15.94 8.07 9.69
CA GLN A 160 -16.80 9.09 9.13
C GLN A 160 -17.30 10.07 10.21
N ASN A 161 -18.07 11.11 9.84
CA ASN A 161 -18.60 12.11 10.76
C ASN A 161 -19.58 11.54 11.81
N ASP A 162 -20.19 10.40 11.54
CA ASP A 162 -21.04 9.66 12.47
C ASP A 162 -20.24 8.84 13.52
N GLY A 163 -18.90 8.91 13.47
CA GLY A 163 -18.00 8.17 14.33
C GLY A 163 -17.78 6.71 13.93
N LYS A 164 -18.37 6.27 12.81
CA LYS A 164 -18.30 4.89 12.32
C LYS A 164 -17.30 4.75 11.19
N PHE A 165 -16.86 3.53 10.95
CA PHE A 165 -16.15 3.19 9.72
C PHE A 165 -16.91 2.09 8.95
N TYR A 166 -16.80 2.17 7.63
CA TYR A 166 -17.58 1.37 6.69
C TYR A 166 -16.71 0.38 5.89
N ARG A 167 -15.41 0.45 6.08
CA ARG A 167 -14.43 -0.43 5.49
C ARG A 167 -13.62 -1.11 6.59
N LEU A 168 -13.47 -2.41 6.50
CA LEU A 168 -12.53 -3.20 7.29
C LEU A 168 -11.18 -3.12 6.58
N PRO A 169 -10.22 -2.31 7.06
CA PRO A 169 -8.95 -2.11 6.36
C PRO A 169 -8.02 -3.29 6.55
N GLY A 170 -7.14 -3.53 5.58
CA GLY A 170 -5.92 -4.27 5.83
C GLY A 170 -5.07 -3.52 6.85
N MET A 171 -4.50 -4.23 7.82
CA MET A 171 -3.74 -3.63 8.91
C MET A 171 -2.34 -4.23 8.99
N HIS A 172 -1.32 -3.38 8.97
CA HIS A 172 0.07 -3.77 9.22
C HIS A 172 0.48 -3.42 10.65
N GLN A 173 1.21 -4.30 11.29
CA GLN A 173 1.84 -3.99 12.59
C GLN A 173 2.73 -2.75 12.50
N ALA A 174 3.43 -2.57 11.39
CA ALA A 174 4.28 -1.42 11.11
C ALA A 174 4.11 -0.97 9.64
N ALA A 175 4.28 0.31 9.38
CA ALA A 175 4.32 0.82 8.01
C ALA A 175 5.46 0.15 7.22
N LEU A 176 5.16 -0.31 6.01
CA LEU A 176 6.11 -1.01 5.15
C LEU A 176 6.42 -0.16 3.91
N GLN A 177 7.68 0.30 3.79
CA GLN A 177 8.17 0.96 2.60
C GLN A 177 8.62 -0.08 1.58
N ASP A 178 7.79 -0.41 0.62
CA ASP A 178 8.10 -1.43 -0.39
C ASP A 178 8.88 -0.86 -1.56
N TYR A 179 8.53 0.32 -2.03
CA TYR A 179 9.14 0.95 -3.21
C TYR A 179 10.38 1.75 -2.85
N THR A 180 11.47 1.52 -3.61
CA THR A 180 12.76 2.21 -3.45
C THR A 180 13.48 2.31 -4.79
N ILE A 181 14.80 2.48 -4.76
CA ILE A 181 15.70 2.44 -5.92
C ILE A 181 16.77 1.36 -5.74
N GLU A 182 17.18 0.75 -6.83
CA GLU A 182 18.32 -0.16 -6.90
C GLU A 182 19.36 0.35 -7.88
N VAL A 183 20.61 -0.07 -7.63
CA VAL A 183 21.77 0.36 -8.41
C VAL A 183 22.64 -0.84 -8.84
N ARG A 184 23.39 -0.67 -9.93
CA ARG A 184 24.50 -1.52 -10.35
C ARG A 184 25.71 -1.24 -9.46
N GLU A 185 25.78 -1.92 -8.29
CA GLU A 185 26.83 -1.71 -7.29
C GLU A 185 28.23 -1.89 -7.91
N ASP A 186 28.42 -2.85 -8.82
CA ASP A 186 29.67 -3.08 -9.52
C ASP A 186 30.16 -1.86 -10.30
N ILE A 187 29.27 -1.13 -10.95
CA ILE A 187 29.61 0.10 -11.71
C ILE A 187 29.96 1.25 -10.75
N PHE A 188 29.22 1.39 -9.65
CA PHE A 188 29.52 2.40 -8.63
C PHE A 188 30.88 2.13 -7.97
N GLU A 189 31.17 0.88 -7.58
CA GLU A 189 32.48 0.49 -7.03
C GLU A 189 33.63 0.75 -8.01
N ALA A 190 33.45 0.38 -9.28
CA ALA A 190 34.45 0.61 -10.33
C ALA A 190 34.68 2.11 -10.62
N ALA A 191 33.66 2.95 -10.43
CA ALA A 191 33.78 4.40 -10.50
C ALA A 191 34.38 5.03 -9.22
N GLY A 192 34.70 4.22 -8.20
CA GLY A 192 35.32 4.67 -6.94
C GLY A 192 34.32 5.06 -5.84
N TYR A 193 33.04 4.69 -5.97
CA TYR A 193 31.99 5.01 -4.99
C TYR A 193 31.53 3.77 -4.24
N ASN A 194 31.66 3.78 -2.91
CA ASN A 194 31.06 2.77 -2.04
C ASN A 194 29.63 3.17 -1.67
N ILE A 195 28.66 2.65 -2.40
CA ILE A 195 27.24 2.99 -2.24
C ILE A 195 26.71 2.65 -0.83
N ARG A 196 27.23 1.57 -0.19
CA ARG A 196 26.83 1.14 1.15
C ARG A 196 27.27 2.10 2.24
N GLU A 197 28.39 2.81 2.03
CA GLU A 197 28.82 3.87 2.92
C GLU A 197 28.09 5.18 2.65
N LEU A 198 27.89 5.53 1.39
CA LEU A 198 27.17 6.74 0.99
C LEU A 198 25.73 6.74 1.46
N GLU A 199 25.04 5.61 1.37
CA GLU A 199 23.63 5.45 1.77
C GLU A 199 23.33 5.86 3.22
N LYS A 200 24.31 5.75 4.11
CA LYS A 200 24.12 6.03 5.54
C LYS A 200 23.63 7.46 5.83
N ASP A 201 24.04 8.41 4.99
CA ASP A 201 23.66 9.82 5.17
C ASP A 201 23.55 10.60 3.84
N TRP A 202 23.22 9.93 2.76
CA TRP A 202 23.10 10.55 1.46
C TRP A 202 21.82 11.37 1.27
N THR A 203 21.92 12.37 0.42
CA THR A 203 20.81 13.20 -0.04
C THR A 203 20.65 13.07 -1.55
N TRP A 204 19.53 13.54 -2.08
CA TRP A 204 19.33 13.57 -3.53
C TRP A 204 20.39 14.40 -4.23
N GLU A 205 20.85 15.48 -3.60
CA GLU A 205 21.95 16.32 -4.12
C GLU A 205 23.28 15.55 -4.15
N SER A 206 23.59 14.80 -3.09
CA SER A 206 24.82 13.99 -3.08
C SER A 206 24.76 12.83 -4.05
N LEU A 207 23.58 12.19 -4.22
CA LEU A 207 23.38 11.18 -5.26
C LEU A 207 23.58 11.76 -6.66
N HIS A 208 23.09 12.98 -6.92
CA HIS A 208 23.33 13.68 -8.19
C HIS A 208 24.83 13.79 -8.50
N ASP A 209 25.63 14.22 -7.54
CA ASP A 209 27.09 14.40 -7.72
C ASP A 209 27.79 13.05 -7.91
N VAL A 210 27.38 12.02 -7.19
CA VAL A 210 27.86 10.63 -7.38
C VAL A 210 27.55 10.15 -8.80
N LEU A 211 26.34 10.34 -9.28
CA LEU A 211 25.93 9.88 -10.62
C LEU A 211 26.65 10.65 -11.73
N LEU A 212 27.01 11.92 -11.54
CA LEU A 212 27.90 12.62 -12.48
C LEU A 212 29.28 11.95 -12.57
N GLY A 213 29.83 11.53 -11.41
CA GLY A 213 31.10 10.79 -11.37
C GLY A 213 30.99 9.41 -12.01
N VAL A 214 29.91 8.69 -11.73
CA VAL A 214 29.63 7.37 -12.37
C VAL A 214 29.49 7.53 -13.87
N LYS A 215 28.76 8.53 -14.37
CA LYS A 215 28.64 8.80 -15.81
C LYS A 215 29.99 9.09 -16.44
N LYS A 216 30.81 9.93 -15.81
CA LYS A 216 32.17 10.23 -16.29
C LYS A 216 33.02 8.96 -16.38
N TYR A 217 32.94 8.07 -15.39
CA TYR A 217 33.60 6.78 -15.45
C TYR A 217 33.10 5.93 -16.64
N MET A 218 31.78 5.76 -16.79
CA MET A 218 31.20 4.98 -17.88
C MET A 218 31.61 5.50 -19.26
N VAL A 219 31.64 6.83 -19.45
CA VAL A 219 32.13 7.44 -20.69
C VAL A 219 33.60 7.12 -20.91
N SER A 220 34.44 7.20 -19.87
CA SER A 220 35.88 6.89 -19.97
C SER A 220 36.18 5.44 -20.34
N GLN A 221 35.27 4.53 -19.98
CA GLN A 221 35.35 3.11 -20.31
C GLN A 221 34.66 2.75 -21.64
N GLY A 222 34.07 3.72 -22.35
CA GLY A 222 33.33 3.48 -23.59
C GLY A 222 32.00 2.73 -23.40
N MET A 223 31.47 2.70 -22.18
CA MET A 223 30.19 2.06 -21.86
C MET A 223 28.99 2.91 -22.31
N CYS A 224 29.17 4.20 -22.38
CA CYS A 224 28.20 5.18 -22.90
C CYS A 224 28.92 6.40 -23.45
N THR A 225 28.18 7.34 -24.02
CA THR A 225 28.66 8.64 -24.47
C THR A 225 28.16 9.78 -23.57
N GLU A 226 28.71 10.97 -23.69
CA GLU A 226 28.25 12.18 -22.97
C GLU A 226 26.75 12.48 -23.21
N LYS A 227 26.21 12.04 -24.34
CA LYS A 227 24.81 12.28 -24.74
C LYS A 227 23.84 11.24 -24.16
N ASP A 228 24.35 10.12 -23.68
CA ASP A 228 23.52 9.04 -23.12
C ASP A 228 23.14 9.36 -21.69
N TYR A 229 21.96 8.86 -21.28
CA TYR A 229 21.49 8.92 -19.90
C TYR A 229 21.85 7.62 -19.20
N ILE A 230 22.21 7.71 -17.90
CA ILE A 230 22.55 6.55 -17.08
C ILE A 230 21.45 6.17 -16.09
N TRP A 231 20.36 6.91 -16.06
CA TRP A 231 19.14 6.65 -15.31
C TRP A 231 17.93 6.80 -16.23
N SER A 232 17.13 5.75 -16.34
CA SER A 232 15.84 5.76 -17.03
C SER A 232 14.89 4.98 -16.17
N ASP A 233 13.92 5.65 -15.53
CA ASP A 233 13.24 5.08 -14.38
C ASP A 233 11.97 4.34 -14.76
N LEU A 234 11.61 3.42 -13.88
CA LEU A 234 10.43 2.56 -13.93
C LEU A 234 9.24 3.25 -13.25
N TRP A 235 8.03 2.93 -13.68
CA TRP A 235 6.77 3.42 -13.09
C TRP A 235 6.56 4.94 -13.09
N CYS A 236 7.24 5.66 -13.95
CA CYS A 236 7.13 7.10 -14.04
C CYS A 236 6.37 7.57 -15.29
N GLY A 237 6.40 6.80 -16.36
CA GLY A 237 5.78 7.12 -17.65
C GLY A 237 4.31 6.73 -17.70
N GLU A 238 3.96 5.81 -18.61
CA GLU A 238 2.57 5.36 -18.81
C GLU A 238 1.93 4.83 -17.54
N SER A 239 2.61 3.93 -16.82
CA SER A 239 2.15 3.40 -15.52
C SER A 239 2.13 4.44 -14.40
N GLY A 240 2.89 5.53 -14.54
CA GLY A 240 2.87 6.68 -13.66
C GLY A 240 1.69 7.64 -13.87
N LYS A 241 0.85 7.40 -14.86
CA LYS A 241 -0.38 8.19 -15.15
C LYS A 241 -0.14 9.71 -15.22
N GLY A 242 1.01 10.14 -15.71
CA GLY A 242 1.40 11.56 -15.80
C GLY A 242 1.74 12.23 -14.47
N THR A 243 1.93 11.47 -13.40
CA THR A 243 2.31 12.00 -12.08
C THR A 243 3.80 11.90 -11.80
N GLY A 244 4.57 11.17 -12.60
CA GLY A 244 5.97 10.82 -12.34
C GLY A 244 6.19 9.67 -11.36
N GLY A 245 5.10 8.98 -11.00
CA GLY A 245 5.10 7.68 -10.35
C GLY A 245 5.85 7.57 -9.04
N ASN A 246 6.58 6.44 -8.88
CA ASN A 246 7.31 6.16 -7.65
C ASN A 246 8.45 7.15 -7.37
N LEU A 247 9.25 7.48 -8.38
CA LEU A 247 10.41 8.38 -8.19
C LEU A 247 10.01 9.70 -7.55
N LEU A 248 8.98 10.36 -8.10
CA LEU A 248 8.53 11.64 -7.57
C LEU A 248 7.80 11.50 -6.23
N LYS A 249 7.20 10.33 -5.94
CA LYS A 249 6.62 10.03 -4.63
C LYS A 249 7.69 9.98 -3.53
N ILE A 250 8.73 9.16 -3.71
CA ILE A 250 9.79 9.01 -2.69
C ILE A 250 10.66 10.26 -2.56
N MET A 251 10.94 10.93 -3.68
CA MET A 251 11.68 12.18 -3.66
C MET A 251 10.86 13.30 -3.01
N GLY A 252 9.59 13.50 -3.42
CA GLY A 252 8.70 14.51 -2.85
C GLY A 252 8.51 14.34 -1.33
N ALA A 253 8.29 13.11 -0.85
CA ALA A 253 8.13 12.82 0.57
C ALA A 253 9.32 13.31 1.40
N SER A 254 10.55 13.18 0.89
CA SER A 254 11.77 13.64 1.55
C SER A 254 11.92 15.18 1.59
N TYR A 255 11.07 15.91 0.88
CA TYR A 255 10.96 17.39 0.90
C TYR A 255 9.62 17.87 1.47
N ASN A 256 8.86 17.05 2.19
CA ASN A 256 7.51 17.36 2.69
C ASN A 256 6.49 17.71 1.58
N VAL A 257 6.68 17.21 0.38
CA VAL A 257 5.82 17.46 -0.78
C VAL A 257 5.05 16.20 -1.14
N ILE A 258 3.76 16.34 -1.42
CA ILE A 258 2.96 15.29 -2.03
C ILE A 258 3.18 15.35 -3.54
N SER A 259 3.71 14.30 -4.13
CA SER A 259 4.02 14.21 -5.57
C SER A 259 4.01 12.75 -6.05
N GLY A 260 4.12 12.54 -7.34
CA GLY A 260 4.08 11.21 -7.93
C GLY A 260 2.78 10.49 -7.58
N TRP A 261 2.85 9.21 -7.33
CA TRP A 261 1.67 8.41 -6.95
C TRP A 261 0.96 8.88 -5.68
N ALA A 262 1.65 9.62 -4.79
CA ALA A 262 1.00 10.18 -3.61
C ALA A 262 0.06 11.35 -3.94
N MET A 263 0.16 11.94 -5.14
CA MET A 263 -0.73 13.00 -5.60
C MET A 263 -2.15 12.48 -5.95
N ASP A 264 -2.27 11.20 -6.28
CA ASP A 264 -3.56 10.58 -6.59
C ASP A 264 -4.46 10.56 -5.35
N GLY A 265 -5.64 11.18 -5.44
CA GLY A 265 -6.59 11.28 -4.32
C GLY A 265 -6.18 12.22 -3.17
N SER A 266 -5.14 13.04 -3.34
CA SER A 266 -4.58 13.89 -2.26
C SER A 266 -5.18 15.30 -2.18
N ASN A 267 -6.35 15.54 -2.76
CA ASN A 267 -7.02 16.85 -2.76
C ASN A 267 -6.10 18.01 -3.21
N GLY A 268 -5.33 17.81 -4.28
CA GLY A 268 -4.47 18.85 -4.82
C GLY A 268 -3.19 19.13 -4.00
N GLY A 269 -2.64 18.12 -3.33
CA GLY A 269 -1.37 18.24 -2.60
C GLY A 269 -1.50 18.89 -1.23
N ILE A 270 -2.68 18.81 -0.61
CA ILE A 270 -2.94 19.33 0.74
C ILE A 270 -2.29 18.41 1.79
N LYS A 271 -1.49 19.01 2.67
CA LYS A 271 -0.74 18.37 3.74
C LYS A 271 -0.98 19.06 5.07
N PHE A 272 -0.86 18.33 6.19
CA PHE A 272 -1.00 18.89 7.52
C PHE A 272 0.34 19.39 8.08
N ASP A 273 0.33 20.57 8.70
CA ASP A 273 1.44 21.10 9.48
C ASP A 273 1.15 20.86 10.97
N PRO A 274 1.83 19.88 11.62
CA PRO A 274 1.54 19.56 13.02
C PRO A 274 1.95 20.67 14.00
N ALA A 275 2.90 21.55 13.61
CA ALA A 275 3.33 22.65 14.45
C ALA A 275 2.30 23.78 14.48
N LYS A 276 1.66 24.05 13.35
CA LYS A 276 0.60 25.06 13.23
C LYS A 276 -0.79 24.49 13.46
N LYS A 277 -0.94 23.15 13.42
CA LYS A 277 -2.22 22.44 13.48
C LYS A 277 -3.18 22.87 12.37
N GLU A 278 -2.66 23.05 11.16
CA GLU A 278 -3.41 23.50 9.99
C GLU A 278 -2.98 22.76 8.72
N PHE A 279 -3.89 22.67 7.78
CA PHE A 279 -3.59 22.18 6.44
C PHE A 279 -3.04 23.31 5.55
N TYR A 280 -2.12 22.96 4.67
CA TYR A 280 -1.53 23.85 3.66
C TYR A 280 -1.35 23.10 2.35
N SER A 281 -1.16 23.81 1.24
CA SER A 281 -0.77 23.20 -0.03
C SER A 281 0.73 23.02 -0.08
N SER A 282 1.19 21.76 -0.08
CA SER A 282 2.62 21.46 -0.22
C SER A 282 3.16 21.84 -1.60
N SER A 283 2.30 21.86 -2.63
CA SER A 283 2.67 22.09 -4.03
C SER A 283 2.99 23.56 -4.37
N VAL A 284 2.62 24.51 -3.51
CA VAL A 284 2.97 25.94 -3.67
C VAL A 284 3.90 26.43 -2.55
N SER A 285 4.67 25.51 -1.94
CA SER A 285 5.60 25.78 -0.84
C SER A 285 7.04 25.99 -1.32
N GLU A 286 7.89 26.55 -0.44
CA GLU A 286 9.34 26.63 -0.69
C GLU A 286 9.99 25.24 -0.76
N ASP A 287 9.45 24.25 -0.05
CA ASP A 287 9.93 22.86 -0.12
C ASP A 287 9.64 22.24 -1.50
N TYR A 288 8.53 22.60 -2.14
CA TYR A 288 8.27 22.21 -3.53
C TYR A 288 9.31 22.76 -4.49
N LYS A 289 9.74 24.05 -4.33
CA LYS A 289 10.80 24.60 -5.16
C LYS A 289 12.12 23.85 -5.01
N LYS A 290 12.49 23.48 -3.78
CA LYS A 290 13.70 22.68 -3.51
C LYS A 290 13.61 21.32 -4.20
N PHE A 291 12.50 20.61 -4.01
CA PHE A 291 12.24 19.33 -4.65
C PHE A 291 12.38 19.42 -6.18
N ILE A 292 11.72 20.38 -6.81
CA ILE A 292 11.77 20.57 -8.26
C ILE A 292 13.18 20.89 -8.76
N LYS A 293 13.92 21.76 -8.07
CA LYS A 293 15.30 22.12 -8.46
C LYS A 293 16.20 20.89 -8.47
N VAL A 294 16.08 20.04 -7.47
CA VAL A 294 16.87 18.81 -7.38
C VAL A 294 16.43 17.83 -8.47
N ALA A 295 15.13 17.57 -8.64
CA ALA A 295 14.65 16.70 -9.70
C ALA A 295 15.04 17.17 -11.10
N ASN A 296 14.93 18.48 -11.39
CA ASN A 296 15.39 19.07 -12.65
C ASN A 296 16.90 18.92 -12.86
N SER A 297 17.72 19.00 -11.80
CA SER A 297 19.17 18.89 -11.93
C SER A 297 19.61 17.56 -12.54
N PHE A 298 18.94 16.46 -12.24
CA PHE A 298 19.22 15.15 -12.82
C PHE A 298 18.96 15.12 -14.34
N VAL A 299 17.87 15.73 -14.80
CA VAL A 299 17.55 15.82 -16.23
C VAL A 299 18.49 16.81 -16.93
N LYS A 300 18.65 18.02 -16.36
CA LYS A 300 19.46 19.09 -16.92
C LYS A 300 20.93 18.68 -17.13
N ASN A 301 21.47 17.88 -16.23
CA ASN A 301 22.86 17.42 -16.30
C ASN A 301 23.02 16.07 -17.01
N GLY A 302 21.97 15.60 -17.72
CA GLY A 302 22.03 14.42 -18.56
C GLY A 302 22.19 13.11 -17.79
N ILE A 303 21.72 13.05 -16.55
CA ILE A 303 21.71 11.85 -15.70
C ILE A 303 20.42 11.07 -15.91
N LEU A 304 19.28 11.71 -15.64
CA LEU A 304 17.95 11.12 -15.77
C LEU A 304 17.39 11.41 -17.17
N ASP A 305 17.04 10.36 -17.87
CA ASP A 305 16.41 10.42 -19.19
C ASP A 305 15.02 11.07 -19.10
N PRO A 306 14.74 12.18 -19.80
CA PRO A 306 13.41 12.77 -19.79
C PRO A 306 12.33 11.87 -20.36
N GLU A 307 12.65 10.85 -21.19
CA GLU A 307 11.71 9.83 -21.65
C GLU A 307 11.12 9.02 -20.48
N THR A 308 11.78 9.00 -19.32
CA THR A 308 11.28 8.40 -18.07
C THR A 308 9.81 8.74 -17.80
N PHE A 309 9.37 9.96 -18.14
CA PHE A 309 8.00 10.42 -17.84
C PHE A 309 6.99 10.09 -18.96
N THR A 310 7.41 9.41 -20.03
CA THR A 310 6.53 9.09 -21.16
C THR A 310 6.68 7.65 -21.69
N GLN A 311 7.78 6.96 -21.34
CA GLN A 311 8.06 5.60 -21.78
C GLN A 311 7.23 4.55 -21.05
N SER A 312 7.15 3.35 -21.63
CA SER A 312 6.63 2.17 -20.92
C SER A 312 7.67 1.58 -19.96
N ASP A 313 7.19 0.83 -18.98
CA ASP A 313 8.04 0.14 -18.00
C ASP A 313 9.00 -0.87 -18.67
N ASP A 314 8.58 -1.53 -19.75
CA ASP A 314 9.41 -2.44 -20.52
C ASP A 314 10.62 -1.73 -21.15
N VAL A 315 10.45 -0.50 -21.62
CA VAL A 315 11.56 0.28 -22.17
C VAL A 315 12.58 0.64 -21.09
N ALA A 316 12.12 1.05 -19.91
CA ALA A 316 12.98 1.34 -18.76
C ALA A 316 13.77 0.09 -18.33
N ASN A 317 13.07 -1.03 -18.16
CA ASN A 317 13.67 -2.32 -17.81
C ASN A 317 14.70 -2.78 -18.83
N ASN A 318 14.42 -2.68 -20.13
CA ASN A 318 15.35 -3.08 -21.19
C ASN A 318 16.61 -2.20 -21.19
N LYS A 319 16.51 -0.90 -20.90
CA LYS A 319 17.67 -0.01 -20.74
C LYS A 319 18.55 -0.47 -19.57
N PHE A 320 17.93 -0.86 -18.43
CA PHE A 320 18.65 -1.32 -17.25
C PHE A 320 19.29 -2.70 -17.46
N TYR A 321 18.54 -3.68 -17.94
CA TYR A 321 19.06 -5.05 -18.16
C TYR A 321 20.14 -5.13 -19.24
N SER A 322 20.10 -4.25 -20.23
CA SER A 322 21.16 -4.16 -21.24
C SER A 322 22.43 -3.43 -20.76
N GLY A 323 22.45 -2.92 -19.50
CA GLY A 323 23.58 -2.18 -18.94
C GLY A 323 23.72 -0.73 -19.43
N LYS A 324 22.72 -0.20 -20.16
CA LYS A 324 22.71 1.21 -20.59
C LYS A 324 22.48 2.18 -19.41
N THR A 325 21.65 1.76 -18.45
CA THR A 325 21.41 2.51 -17.23
C THR A 325 21.85 1.72 -15.99
N VAL A 326 22.16 2.40 -14.91
CA VAL A 326 22.78 1.83 -13.72
C VAL A 326 21.96 2.00 -12.44
N ILE A 327 20.81 2.65 -12.55
CA ILE A 327 19.90 2.92 -11.45
C ILE A 327 18.47 2.93 -11.97
N LYS A 328 17.54 2.41 -11.18
CA LYS A 328 16.10 2.49 -11.40
C LYS A 328 15.29 2.28 -10.12
N SER A 329 14.01 2.62 -10.15
CA SER A 329 13.05 2.23 -9.12
C SER A 329 12.90 0.70 -9.06
N THR A 330 12.67 0.17 -7.85
CA THR A 330 12.41 -1.24 -7.60
C THR A 330 11.44 -1.44 -6.42
N ASN A 331 10.95 -2.67 -6.25
CA ASN A 331 10.21 -3.14 -5.09
C ASN A 331 10.53 -4.63 -4.85
N ARG A 332 10.03 -5.20 -3.74
CA ARG A 332 10.26 -6.61 -3.37
C ARG A 332 9.99 -7.60 -4.50
N SER A 333 8.90 -7.39 -5.24
CA SER A 333 8.50 -8.31 -6.32
C SER A 333 9.41 -8.20 -7.54
N SER A 334 10.00 -7.03 -7.78
CA SER A 334 10.88 -6.77 -8.94
C SER A 334 12.29 -7.30 -8.74
N MET A 335 12.83 -7.23 -7.52
CA MET A 335 14.24 -7.55 -7.21
C MET A 335 14.68 -8.91 -7.76
N SER A 336 13.89 -9.98 -7.54
CA SER A 336 14.24 -11.32 -8.04
C SER A 336 14.14 -11.45 -9.56
N ASN A 337 13.22 -10.72 -10.19
CA ASN A 337 13.11 -10.66 -11.65
C ASN A 337 14.26 -9.87 -12.26
N ASP A 338 14.72 -8.83 -11.58
CA ASP A 338 15.85 -7.99 -12.01
C ASP A 338 17.15 -8.81 -12.01
N GLU A 339 17.40 -9.57 -10.94
CA GLU A 339 18.54 -10.49 -10.88
C GLU A 339 18.49 -11.54 -12.00
N ALA A 340 17.34 -12.20 -12.19
CA ALA A 340 17.18 -13.21 -13.24
C ALA A 340 17.36 -12.63 -14.65
N SER A 341 16.87 -11.42 -14.90
CA SER A 341 16.98 -10.74 -16.19
C SER A 341 18.41 -10.32 -16.50
N LEU A 342 19.12 -9.79 -15.51
CA LEU A 342 20.54 -9.43 -15.65
C LEU A 342 21.42 -10.67 -15.85
N ALA A 343 21.18 -11.74 -15.10
CA ALA A 343 21.88 -13.01 -15.28
C ALA A 343 21.72 -13.55 -16.71
N LYS A 344 20.52 -13.48 -17.27
CA LYS A 344 20.22 -13.91 -18.63
C LYS A 344 20.90 -13.07 -19.70
N ILE A 345 21.00 -11.75 -19.51
CA ILE A 345 21.48 -10.81 -20.54
C ILE A 345 22.98 -10.57 -20.41
N LEU A 346 23.48 -10.34 -19.20
CA LEU A 346 24.88 -10.02 -18.93
C LEU A 346 25.71 -11.22 -18.53
N GLY A 347 25.06 -12.32 -18.12
CA GLY A 347 25.71 -13.51 -17.56
C GLY A 347 25.85 -13.43 -16.03
N GLU A 348 25.74 -14.58 -15.37
CA GLU A 348 25.98 -14.70 -13.93
C GLU A 348 27.37 -14.19 -13.55
N GLY A 349 27.45 -13.41 -12.46
CA GLY A 349 28.71 -12.84 -11.95
C GLY A 349 29.21 -11.59 -12.67
N ASN A 350 28.57 -11.17 -13.77
CA ASN A 350 28.95 -9.97 -14.52
C ASN A 350 28.17 -8.72 -14.08
N TYR A 351 27.44 -8.80 -12.98
CA TYR A 351 26.73 -7.67 -12.37
C TYR A 351 26.67 -7.87 -10.86
N LYS A 352 26.43 -6.76 -10.16
CA LYS A 352 26.16 -6.76 -8.73
C LYS A 352 25.09 -5.70 -8.46
N LEU A 353 23.96 -6.13 -7.91
CA LEU A 353 22.86 -5.25 -7.53
C LEU A 353 22.95 -4.85 -6.06
N TYR A 354 22.52 -3.66 -5.79
CA TYR A 354 22.28 -3.20 -4.43
C TYR A 354 20.99 -2.39 -4.36
N VAL A 355 20.10 -2.84 -3.48
CA VAL A 355 18.84 -2.16 -3.20
C VAL A 355 19.06 -1.18 -2.04
N THR A 356 18.70 0.07 -2.23
CA THR A 356 19.07 1.14 -1.32
C THR A 356 17.90 1.60 -0.45
N ALA A 357 18.20 2.11 0.75
CA ALA A 357 17.30 3.03 1.42
C ALA A 357 17.45 4.39 0.73
N TYR A 358 16.47 4.78 -0.09
CA TYR A 358 16.58 5.93 -0.99
C TYR A 358 17.07 7.22 -0.30
N PRO A 359 17.65 8.20 -1.04
CA PRO A 359 18.21 9.42 -0.47
C PRO A 359 17.22 10.24 0.35
N SER A 360 17.75 11.07 1.25
CA SER A 360 16.98 12.06 2.00
C SER A 360 16.94 13.39 1.26
N GLY A 361 15.98 14.23 1.59
CA GLY A 361 15.94 15.63 1.19
C GLY A 361 16.10 16.54 2.40
N THR A 362 15.12 17.42 2.65
CA THR A 362 15.08 18.25 3.86
C THR A 362 14.68 17.46 5.11
N ASN A 363 14.20 16.24 4.93
CA ASN A 363 13.88 15.30 6.01
C ASN A 363 14.28 13.86 5.63
N LYS A 364 14.19 12.95 6.60
CA LYS A 364 14.48 11.51 6.45
C LYS A 364 13.22 10.64 6.43
N ASN A 365 12.05 11.21 6.16
CA ASN A 365 10.79 10.48 6.23
C ASN A 365 10.66 9.44 5.12
N LEU A 366 10.08 8.29 5.49
CA LEU A 366 9.58 7.32 4.53
C LEU A 366 8.36 7.90 3.79
N ALA A 367 8.17 7.50 2.55
CA ALA A 367 7.00 7.89 1.76
C ALA A 367 5.74 7.12 2.19
N GLU A 368 5.93 5.89 2.68
CA GLU A 368 4.84 5.07 3.23
C GLU A 368 4.79 5.27 4.75
N THR A 369 3.70 5.85 5.23
CA THR A 369 3.51 6.13 6.66
C THR A 369 2.28 5.44 7.24
N SER A 370 1.32 5.05 6.39
CA SER A 370 0.10 4.37 6.82
C SER A 370 0.36 2.92 7.20
N ARG A 371 -0.24 2.49 8.29
CA ARG A 371 -0.37 1.07 8.65
C ARG A 371 -1.66 0.45 8.10
N LEU A 372 -2.53 1.26 7.46
CA LEU A 372 -3.73 0.77 6.79
C LEU A 372 -3.48 0.61 5.30
N GLU A 373 -4.03 -0.45 4.76
CA GLU A 373 -4.03 -0.79 3.34
C GLU A 373 -5.46 -0.72 2.77
N CYS A 374 -5.66 -1.10 1.51
CA CYS A 374 -7.01 -1.35 1.01
C CYS A 374 -7.73 -2.36 1.92
N GLY A 375 -9.03 -2.45 1.80
CA GLY A 375 -9.80 -3.33 2.67
C GLY A 375 -11.05 -3.85 2.00
N VAL A 376 -11.99 -4.29 2.82
CA VAL A 376 -13.23 -4.89 2.39
C VAL A 376 -14.43 -4.13 2.96
N MET A 377 -15.44 -3.90 2.12
CA MET A 377 -16.75 -3.43 2.54
C MET A 377 -17.78 -4.58 2.49
N LEU A 378 -18.81 -4.47 3.29
CA LEU A 378 -19.99 -5.33 3.23
C LEU A 378 -21.17 -4.51 2.72
N SER A 379 -21.85 -5.01 1.67
CA SER A 379 -22.99 -4.29 1.10
C SER A 379 -24.20 -4.31 2.02
N GLN A 380 -25.02 -3.26 1.96
CA GLN A 380 -26.32 -3.23 2.66
C GLN A 380 -27.20 -4.39 2.18
N LYS A 381 -27.10 -4.75 0.89
CA LYS A 381 -27.79 -5.92 0.32
C LYS A 381 -27.50 -7.20 1.11
N ALA A 382 -26.27 -7.41 1.60
CA ALA A 382 -25.96 -8.60 2.40
C ALA A 382 -26.76 -8.66 3.69
N LEU A 383 -26.91 -7.52 4.38
CA LEU A 383 -27.70 -7.43 5.60
C LEU A 383 -29.20 -7.63 5.32
N ASP A 384 -29.70 -7.03 4.24
CA ASP A 384 -31.11 -7.12 3.84
C ASP A 384 -31.50 -8.55 3.44
N ASP A 385 -30.66 -9.23 2.67
CA ASP A 385 -30.93 -10.60 2.17
C ASP A 385 -30.77 -11.67 3.27
N LEU A 386 -29.73 -11.55 4.10
CA LEU A 386 -29.36 -12.56 5.09
C LEU A 386 -30.07 -12.36 6.43
N GLY A 387 -30.61 -11.18 6.69
CA GLY A 387 -31.08 -10.79 8.01
C GLY A 387 -29.93 -10.70 9.02
N THR A 388 -30.23 -10.29 10.24
CA THR A 388 -29.19 -10.02 11.26
C THR A 388 -28.35 -11.26 11.60
N GLU A 389 -28.97 -12.43 11.82
CA GLU A 389 -28.23 -13.65 12.19
C GLU A 389 -27.34 -14.13 11.05
N GLY A 390 -27.86 -14.16 9.81
CA GLY A 390 -27.08 -14.54 8.62
C GLY A 390 -25.95 -13.55 8.33
N PHE A 391 -26.19 -12.27 8.56
CA PHE A 391 -25.17 -11.24 8.39
C PHE A 391 -24.05 -11.35 9.44
N ILE A 392 -24.37 -11.67 10.69
CA ILE A 392 -23.36 -11.92 11.72
C ILE A 392 -22.51 -13.14 11.33
N LYS A 393 -23.11 -14.20 10.78
CA LYS A 393 -22.34 -15.34 10.26
C LYS A 393 -21.39 -14.92 9.12
N LEU A 394 -21.86 -14.06 8.19
CA LEU A 394 -21.01 -13.47 7.15
C LEU A 394 -19.86 -12.63 7.74
N VAL A 395 -20.14 -11.79 8.75
CA VAL A 395 -19.11 -10.97 9.42
C VAL A 395 -18.03 -11.85 10.07
N ARG A 396 -18.41 -12.96 10.70
CA ARG A 396 -17.46 -13.92 11.29
C ARG A 396 -16.62 -14.64 10.23
N PHE A 397 -17.20 -14.99 9.09
CA PHE A 397 -16.45 -15.51 7.94
C PHE A 397 -15.45 -14.48 7.42
N VAL A 398 -15.84 -13.20 7.30
CA VAL A 398 -14.98 -12.11 6.86
C VAL A 398 -13.86 -11.84 7.87
N ASP A 399 -14.15 -11.91 9.17
CA ASP A 399 -13.12 -11.80 10.21
C ASP A 399 -12.07 -12.91 10.08
N TRP A 400 -12.49 -14.15 9.87
CA TRP A 400 -11.58 -15.26 9.59
C TRP A 400 -10.77 -14.98 8.31
N MET A 401 -11.45 -14.67 7.21
CA MET A 401 -10.84 -14.57 5.88
C MET A 401 -9.77 -13.47 5.80
N PHE A 402 -10.02 -12.31 6.41
CA PHE A 402 -9.14 -11.15 6.27
C PHE A 402 -8.23 -10.88 7.48
N TYR A 403 -8.50 -11.48 8.64
CA TYR A 403 -7.75 -11.16 9.86
C TYR A 403 -7.17 -12.37 10.60
N SER A 404 -7.58 -13.60 10.27
CA SER A 404 -6.99 -14.77 10.89
C SER A 404 -5.62 -15.10 10.30
N LYS A 405 -4.74 -15.63 11.14
CA LYS A 405 -3.42 -16.13 10.70
C LYS A 405 -3.55 -17.32 9.74
N GLU A 406 -4.55 -18.17 9.95
CA GLU A 406 -4.81 -19.35 9.11
C GLU A 406 -5.16 -18.92 7.68
N ALA A 407 -6.18 -18.06 7.52
CA ALA A 407 -6.59 -17.57 6.22
C ALA A 407 -5.48 -16.73 5.55
N TYR A 408 -4.77 -15.90 6.32
CA TYR A 408 -3.62 -15.16 5.81
C TYR A 408 -2.53 -16.08 5.24
N THR A 409 -2.19 -17.14 5.99
CA THR A 409 -1.19 -18.11 5.54
C THR A 409 -1.66 -18.87 4.31
N LEU A 410 -2.93 -19.33 4.29
CA LEU A 410 -3.53 -19.99 3.14
C LEU A 410 -3.54 -19.08 1.90
N CYS A 411 -4.07 -17.86 2.03
CA CYS A 411 -4.17 -16.93 0.90
C CYS A 411 -2.81 -16.48 0.37
N LYS A 412 -1.81 -16.41 1.24
CA LYS A 412 -0.44 -16.01 0.86
C LYS A 412 0.37 -17.16 0.27
N TRP A 413 0.35 -18.31 0.91
CA TRP A 413 1.27 -19.42 0.60
C TRP A 413 0.60 -20.64 -0.05
N GLY A 414 -0.72 -20.75 0.04
CA GLY A 414 -1.46 -21.96 -0.27
C GLY A 414 -1.39 -23.00 0.86
N PRO A 415 -1.89 -24.23 0.62
CA PRO A 415 -1.88 -25.30 1.62
C PRO A 415 -0.47 -25.82 1.89
N GLN A 416 -0.12 -25.97 3.17
CA GLN A 416 1.14 -26.62 3.57
C GLN A 416 1.21 -28.06 3.05
N GLY A 417 2.37 -28.47 2.57
CA GLY A 417 2.60 -29.78 1.97
C GLY A 417 2.15 -29.90 0.52
N LYS A 418 1.38 -28.93 -0.03
CA LYS A 418 0.97 -28.85 -1.44
C LYS A 418 1.79 -27.82 -2.21
N THR A 419 1.95 -26.61 -1.68
CA THR A 419 2.67 -25.51 -2.33
C THR A 419 3.93 -25.10 -1.60
N TRP A 420 3.97 -25.22 -0.28
CA TRP A 420 5.08 -24.85 0.58
C TRP A 420 5.21 -25.79 1.78
N ASP A 421 6.37 -25.75 2.42
CA ASP A 421 6.61 -26.36 3.72
C ASP A 421 7.69 -25.57 4.47
N TYR A 422 7.90 -25.97 5.71
CA TYR A 422 9.00 -25.43 6.50
C TYR A 422 10.31 -26.08 6.11
N THR A 423 11.36 -25.28 6.00
CA THR A 423 12.75 -25.73 5.91
C THR A 423 13.58 -25.08 7.01
N GLU A 424 14.74 -25.64 7.30
CA GLU A 424 15.68 -25.07 8.25
C GLU A 424 16.86 -24.46 7.50
N VAL A 425 17.11 -23.17 7.72
CA VAL A 425 18.25 -22.44 7.17
C VAL A 425 18.97 -21.76 8.33
N ASP A 426 20.24 -22.07 8.52
CA ASP A 426 21.08 -21.53 9.61
C ASP A 426 20.44 -21.66 11.02
N GLY A 427 19.75 -22.78 11.26
CA GLY A 427 19.05 -23.06 12.52
C GLY A 427 17.71 -22.33 12.68
N MET A 428 17.25 -21.62 11.66
CA MET A 428 15.95 -20.95 11.64
C MET A 428 14.93 -21.71 10.80
N LYS A 429 13.74 -21.93 11.36
CA LYS A 429 12.63 -22.53 10.65
C LYS A 429 11.93 -21.47 9.80
N ILE A 430 12.06 -21.58 8.48
CA ILE A 430 11.45 -20.65 7.51
C ILE A 430 10.46 -21.36 6.61
N LYS A 431 9.49 -20.61 6.04
CA LYS A 431 8.60 -21.10 4.99
C LYS A 431 9.33 -21.06 3.64
N GLN A 432 9.15 -22.10 2.85
CA GLN A 432 9.72 -22.20 1.51
C GLN A 432 8.74 -22.86 0.56
N LEU A 433 8.64 -22.36 -0.68
CA LEU A 433 7.91 -23.08 -1.73
C LEU A 433 8.56 -24.43 -2.01
N LEU A 434 7.73 -25.43 -2.26
CA LEU A 434 8.22 -26.75 -2.66
C LEU A 434 8.89 -26.70 -4.04
N PRO A 435 9.80 -27.63 -4.35
CA PRO A 435 10.46 -27.69 -5.65
C PRO A 435 9.44 -27.74 -6.81
N GLY A 436 9.71 -26.98 -7.88
CA GLY A 436 8.82 -26.85 -9.04
C GLY A 436 7.80 -25.73 -8.93
N PHE A 437 7.85 -24.92 -7.87
CA PHE A 437 7.00 -23.75 -7.69
C PHE A 437 7.79 -22.45 -7.60
N LYS A 438 7.16 -21.39 -8.09
CA LYS A 438 7.59 -19.99 -7.95
C LYS A 438 6.38 -19.12 -7.62
N CYS A 439 6.61 -17.89 -7.19
CA CYS A 439 5.55 -16.94 -6.92
C CYS A 439 6.04 -15.50 -7.07
N GLY A 440 5.75 -14.87 -8.19
CA GLY A 440 6.11 -13.46 -8.45
C GLY A 440 5.49 -12.51 -7.43
N GLY A 441 4.28 -12.80 -6.93
CA GLY A 441 3.62 -11.99 -5.89
C GLY A 441 4.31 -11.99 -4.53
N LEU A 442 5.16 -12.98 -4.27
CA LEU A 442 5.99 -13.06 -3.07
C LEU A 442 7.45 -12.63 -3.32
N GLY A 443 7.81 -12.28 -4.56
CA GLY A 443 9.20 -12.05 -4.93
C GLY A 443 10.05 -13.34 -4.91
N ILE A 444 9.41 -14.50 -5.03
CA ILE A 444 10.10 -15.81 -5.08
C ILE A 444 10.22 -16.25 -6.52
N GLY A 445 11.41 -16.12 -7.06
CA GLY A 445 11.77 -16.56 -8.41
C GLY A 445 11.85 -18.08 -8.54
N GLY A 446 12.05 -18.55 -9.78
CA GLY A 446 12.18 -19.96 -10.11
C GLY A 446 12.55 -20.15 -11.58
N LYS A 447 12.59 -21.40 -12.04
CA LYS A 447 12.83 -21.73 -13.45
C LYS A 447 11.62 -21.39 -14.32
N ASP A 448 11.83 -21.22 -15.62
CA ASP A 448 10.71 -21.00 -16.55
C ASP A 448 9.68 -22.14 -16.52
N THR A 449 10.13 -23.37 -16.25
CA THR A 449 9.29 -24.56 -16.13
C THR A 449 8.53 -24.67 -14.81
N ASP A 450 8.87 -23.84 -13.80
CA ASP A 450 8.21 -23.88 -12.49
C ASP A 450 6.83 -23.22 -12.56
N THR A 451 5.89 -23.80 -11.84
CA THR A 451 4.52 -23.28 -11.75
C THR A 451 4.47 -22.07 -10.85
N ASP A 452 3.97 -20.95 -11.35
CA ASP A 452 3.65 -19.78 -10.52
C ASP A 452 2.32 -20.05 -9.80
N ILE A 453 2.39 -20.19 -8.46
CA ILE A 453 1.22 -20.52 -7.62
C ILE A 453 0.18 -19.39 -7.58
N ARG A 454 0.60 -18.14 -7.85
CA ARG A 454 -0.31 -17.01 -7.96
C ARG A 454 -1.15 -17.07 -9.22
N LEU A 455 -0.51 -17.29 -10.36
CA LEU A 455 -1.21 -17.30 -11.65
C LEU A 455 -2.06 -18.56 -11.80
N LYS A 456 -1.55 -19.71 -11.39
CA LYS A 456 -2.27 -20.97 -11.55
C LYS A 456 -3.40 -21.19 -10.55
N TRP A 457 -3.18 -20.85 -9.27
CA TRP A 457 -4.11 -21.19 -8.20
C TRP A 457 -4.64 -19.99 -7.39
N GLY A 458 -4.17 -18.77 -7.68
CA GLY A 458 -4.67 -17.54 -7.07
C GLY A 458 -4.10 -17.18 -5.70
N TYR A 459 -3.08 -17.89 -5.20
CA TYR A 459 -2.43 -17.51 -3.95
C TYR A 459 -1.54 -16.26 -4.11
N ALA A 460 -1.20 -15.61 -3.02
CA ALA A 460 -0.37 -14.42 -2.99
C ALA A 460 -0.90 -13.25 -3.84
N GLY A 461 -2.20 -13.15 -4.04
CA GLY A 461 -2.85 -12.05 -4.76
C GLY A 461 -3.48 -11.02 -3.85
N GLY A 462 -3.41 -9.75 -4.23
CA GLY A 462 -3.81 -8.61 -3.41
C GLY A 462 -5.33 -8.36 -3.30
N ASN A 463 -6.18 -9.36 -3.51
CA ASN A 463 -7.63 -9.24 -3.29
C ASN A 463 -8.09 -9.83 -1.95
N TYR A 464 -7.38 -10.81 -1.40
CA TYR A 464 -7.88 -11.64 -0.30
C TYR A 464 -6.94 -11.77 0.90
N PHE A 465 -5.79 -11.12 0.90
CA PHE A 465 -5.00 -10.95 2.11
C PHE A 465 -4.39 -9.55 2.16
N TYR A 466 -4.49 -8.91 3.30
CA TYR A 466 -4.05 -7.53 3.50
C TYR A 466 -3.38 -7.37 4.84
N GLY A 467 -2.19 -6.80 4.84
CA GLY A 467 -1.51 -6.48 6.08
C GLY A 467 -1.12 -7.74 6.87
N HIS A 468 -0.90 -7.64 8.09
CA HIS A 468 -0.75 -8.57 9.19
C HIS A 468 0.40 -8.17 10.12
N SER A 469 0.77 -9.04 11.07
CA SER A 469 1.96 -8.79 11.88
C SER A 469 3.23 -8.72 11.02
N THR A 470 4.27 -8.09 11.54
CA THR A 470 5.54 -7.99 10.82
C THR A 470 6.09 -9.38 10.49
N ALA A 471 5.97 -10.34 11.41
CA ALA A 471 6.46 -11.71 11.20
C ALA A 471 5.77 -12.40 10.00
N GLU A 472 4.44 -12.30 9.89
CA GLU A 472 3.69 -12.88 8.77
C GLU A 472 3.88 -12.09 7.47
N SER A 473 3.94 -10.76 7.56
CA SER A 473 4.12 -9.90 6.38
C SER A 473 5.49 -10.07 5.73
N THR A 474 6.52 -10.40 6.53
CA THR A 474 7.92 -10.50 6.09
C THR A 474 8.46 -11.93 5.97
N ASP A 475 7.63 -12.95 6.17
CA ASP A 475 8.05 -14.36 6.18
C ASP A 475 8.55 -14.91 4.82
N ASN A 476 8.34 -14.14 3.74
CA ASN A 476 8.86 -14.40 2.40
C ASN A 476 10.06 -13.51 2.02
N PHE A 477 10.53 -12.65 2.93
CA PHE A 477 11.60 -11.72 2.61
C PHE A 477 12.94 -12.46 2.46
N THR A 478 13.62 -12.21 1.35
CA THR A 478 15.01 -12.64 1.17
C THR A 478 15.93 -11.89 2.15
N PRO A 479 17.15 -12.40 2.43
CA PRO A 479 18.12 -11.70 3.25
C PRO A 479 18.39 -10.27 2.78
N ALA A 480 18.42 -10.01 1.48
CA ALA A 480 18.61 -8.69 0.90
C ALA A 480 17.45 -7.73 1.25
N VAL A 481 16.20 -8.23 1.21
CA VAL A 481 15.02 -7.44 1.58
C VAL A 481 14.98 -7.20 3.09
N GLN A 482 15.31 -8.19 3.91
CA GLN A 482 15.40 -8.04 5.36
C GLN A 482 16.44 -6.99 5.75
N ASP A 483 17.61 -7.01 5.11
CA ASP A 483 18.67 -6.01 5.31
C ASP A 483 18.19 -4.60 4.91
N LEU A 484 17.46 -4.45 3.79
CA LEU A 484 16.86 -3.16 3.39
C LEU A 484 15.94 -2.59 4.48
N TYR A 485 15.06 -3.41 5.03
CA TYR A 485 14.15 -2.96 6.11
C TYR A 485 14.88 -2.61 7.40
N ALA A 486 15.94 -3.35 7.75
CA ALA A 486 16.81 -3.01 8.87
C ALA A 486 17.50 -1.64 8.66
N ARG A 487 17.93 -1.34 7.43
CA ARG A 487 18.52 -0.05 7.04
C ARG A 487 17.50 1.08 7.03
N TYR A 488 16.26 0.84 6.61
CA TYR A 488 15.18 1.81 6.76
C TYR A 488 14.98 2.19 8.23
N GLY A 489 14.88 1.21 9.13
CA GLY A 489 14.75 1.46 10.57
C GLY A 489 15.92 2.23 11.17
N LYS A 490 17.10 2.18 10.54
CA LYS A 490 18.32 2.85 10.99
C LYS A 490 18.49 4.25 10.39
N TYR A 491 18.15 4.44 9.09
CA TYR A 491 18.49 5.65 8.35
C TYR A 491 17.30 6.55 8.09
N LYS A 492 16.07 6.04 8.25
CA LYS A 492 14.83 6.75 7.94
C LYS A 492 13.93 6.86 9.15
N THR A 493 12.96 7.73 9.06
CA THR A 493 11.91 7.94 10.06
C THR A 493 10.54 7.67 9.45
N VAL A 494 9.63 7.10 10.24
CA VAL A 494 8.22 7.04 9.89
C VAL A 494 7.56 8.29 10.48
N ALA A 495 7.06 9.17 9.62
CA ALA A 495 6.30 10.33 10.07
C ALA A 495 4.96 9.86 10.67
N SER A 496 4.41 10.66 11.60
CA SER A 496 3.03 10.47 12.05
C SER A 496 2.06 10.60 10.88
N VAL A 497 0.99 9.81 10.90
CA VAL A 497 -0.08 9.94 9.92
C VAL A 497 -0.79 11.29 10.14
N ASP A 498 -0.95 12.05 9.06
CA ASP A 498 -1.66 13.32 9.11
C ASP A 498 -3.15 13.08 9.49
N PRO A 499 -3.75 13.93 10.32
CA PRO A 499 -5.19 13.86 10.58
C PRO A 499 -5.96 14.09 9.27
N LYS A 500 -7.17 13.56 9.18
CA LYS A 500 -8.03 13.80 8.02
C LYS A 500 -9.16 14.77 8.38
N ALA A 501 -9.36 15.76 7.54
CA ALA A 501 -10.60 16.52 7.53
C ALA A 501 -11.73 15.61 7.02
N LYS A 502 -12.89 15.64 7.67
CA LYS A 502 -14.06 14.78 7.39
C LYS A 502 -15.18 15.63 6.80
N PRO A 503 -15.15 15.92 5.48
CA PRO A 503 -16.16 16.76 4.83
C PRO A 503 -17.54 16.08 4.85
N SER A 504 -18.60 16.91 4.91
CA SER A 504 -19.95 16.48 4.53
C SER A 504 -19.98 16.12 3.03
N GLU A 505 -21.10 15.54 2.57
CA GLU A 505 -21.27 15.20 1.15
C GLU A 505 -21.10 16.42 0.25
N ASP A 506 -21.83 17.50 0.53
CA ASP A 506 -21.75 18.76 -0.24
C ASP A 506 -20.33 19.34 -0.23
N GLN A 507 -19.66 19.29 0.93
CA GLN A 507 -18.27 19.76 1.05
C GLN A 507 -17.30 18.89 0.25
N ARG A 508 -17.53 17.59 0.21
CA ARG A 508 -16.71 16.64 -0.56
C ARG A 508 -16.86 16.86 -2.06
N GLU A 509 -18.12 17.00 -2.53
CA GLU A 509 -18.37 17.34 -3.93
C GLU A 509 -17.68 18.65 -4.31
N GLN A 510 -17.77 19.65 -3.46
CA GLN A 510 -17.14 20.94 -3.70
C GLN A 510 -15.61 20.84 -3.71
N LEU A 511 -15.00 20.10 -2.76
CA LEU A 511 -13.56 19.85 -2.75
C LEU A 511 -13.11 19.12 -4.00
N ASN A 512 -13.82 18.07 -4.42
CA ASN A 512 -13.48 17.29 -5.61
C ASN A 512 -13.56 18.15 -6.89
N LEU A 513 -14.59 18.99 -7.01
CA LEU A 513 -14.75 19.91 -8.14
C LEU A 513 -13.55 20.85 -8.30
N TRP A 514 -12.93 21.27 -7.20
CA TRP A 514 -11.75 22.13 -7.22
C TRP A 514 -10.44 21.34 -7.29
N ALA A 515 -10.35 20.19 -6.62
CA ALA A 515 -9.11 19.45 -6.47
C ALA A 515 -8.66 18.75 -7.75
N VAL A 516 -9.58 18.16 -8.52
CA VAL A 516 -9.22 17.43 -9.73
C VAL A 516 -8.50 18.30 -10.75
N PRO A 517 -9.03 19.46 -11.21
CA PRO A 517 -8.31 20.30 -12.16
C PRO A 517 -7.05 20.93 -11.57
N LEU A 518 -7.01 21.17 -10.26
CA LEU A 518 -5.78 21.65 -9.58
C LEU A 518 -4.70 20.58 -9.61
N GLN A 519 -5.04 19.33 -9.31
CA GLN A 519 -4.12 18.19 -9.31
C GLN A 519 -3.51 17.97 -10.70
N ASP A 520 -4.34 17.99 -11.75
CA ASP A 520 -3.88 17.87 -13.13
C ASP A 520 -2.89 19.01 -13.50
N ASN A 521 -3.22 20.23 -13.08
CA ASN A 521 -2.34 21.38 -13.28
C ASN A 521 -0.99 21.21 -12.56
N ILE A 522 -1.01 20.80 -11.29
CA ILE A 522 0.22 20.56 -10.50
C ILE A 522 1.07 19.47 -11.17
N ASN A 523 0.48 18.34 -11.56
CA ASN A 523 1.20 17.26 -12.23
C ASN A 523 1.83 17.73 -13.55
N ALA A 524 1.06 18.44 -14.38
CA ALA A 524 1.56 18.97 -15.66
C ALA A 524 2.72 19.96 -15.47
N TRP A 525 2.62 20.87 -14.50
CA TRP A 525 3.69 21.83 -14.23
C TRP A 525 4.92 21.16 -13.59
N THR A 526 4.72 20.20 -12.70
CA THR A 526 5.80 19.40 -12.11
C THR A 526 6.67 18.78 -13.19
N LEU A 527 6.05 18.10 -14.17
CA LEU A 527 6.80 17.49 -15.27
C LEU A 527 7.45 18.52 -16.20
N LYS A 528 6.77 19.65 -16.48
CA LYS A 528 7.37 20.74 -17.29
C LYS A 528 8.60 21.33 -16.62
N PHE A 529 8.58 21.53 -15.31
CA PHE A 529 9.72 22.00 -14.55
C PHE A 529 10.87 20.99 -14.55
N ILE A 530 10.57 19.73 -14.26
CA ILE A 530 11.58 18.67 -14.18
C ILE A 530 12.25 18.44 -15.53
N THR A 531 11.48 18.43 -16.62
CA THR A 531 12.02 18.24 -17.98
C THR A 531 12.64 19.51 -18.59
N GLY A 532 12.59 20.64 -17.89
CA GLY A 532 13.18 21.91 -18.34
C GLY A 532 12.35 22.65 -19.39
N GLN A 533 11.10 22.25 -19.66
CA GLN A 533 10.16 22.99 -20.53
C GLN A 533 9.73 24.33 -19.90
N LYS A 534 9.77 24.40 -18.58
CA LYS A 534 9.57 25.59 -17.75
C LYS A 534 10.69 25.69 -16.74
N ASN A 535 11.01 26.91 -16.31
CA ASN A 535 12.07 27.18 -15.35
C ASN A 535 11.44 27.54 -13.99
N ILE A 536 11.80 26.82 -12.93
CA ILE A 536 11.20 27.00 -11.60
C ILE A 536 11.49 28.40 -11.01
N ASP A 537 12.57 29.06 -11.37
CA ASP A 537 12.93 30.36 -10.83
C ASP A 537 12.19 31.50 -11.57
N SER A 538 12.06 31.43 -12.91
CA SER A 538 11.39 32.47 -13.70
C SER A 538 9.88 32.27 -13.83
N ASP A 539 9.40 31.03 -13.86
CA ASP A 539 8.00 30.72 -14.14
C ASP A 539 7.20 30.36 -12.86
N TRP A 540 7.82 30.54 -11.68
CA TRP A 540 7.17 30.23 -10.39
C TRP A 540 5.89 31.01 -10.16
N ASP A 541 5.88 32.30 -10.41
CA ASP A 541 4.71 33.14 -10.18
C ASP A 541 3.56 32.81 -11.15
N GLU A 542 3.87 32.40 -12.38
CA GLU A 542 2.89 31.92 -13.35
C GLU A 542 2.25 30.61 -12.82
N TYR A 543 3.08 29.69 -12.34
CA TYR A 543 2.61 28.43 -11.76
C TYR A 543 1.71 28.66 -10.54
N VAL A 544 2.17 29.46 -9.56
CA VAL A 544 1.38 29.76 -8.36
C VAL A 544 0.07 30.45 -8.73
N SER A 545 0.09 31.38 -9.68
CA SER A 545 -1.11 32.05 -10.17
C SER A 545 -2.08 31.05 -10.82
N SER A 546 -1.58 30.07 -11.58
CA SER A 546 -2.41 29.00 -12.15
C SER A 546 -3.09 28.15 -11.07
N CYS A 547 -2.36 27.80 -10.00
CA CYS A 547 -2.92 27.07 -8.86
C CYS A 547 -3.99 27.88 -8.11
N LYS A 548 -3.78 29.20 -7.94
CA LYS A 548 -4.78 30.10 -7.33
C LYS A 548 -6.05 30.20 -8.17
N ASN A 549 -5.92 30.32 -9.48
CA ASN A 549 -7.07 30.32 -10.40
C ASN A 549 -7.86 29.00 -10.35
N LEU A 550 -7.19 27.91 -9.98
CA LEU A 550 -7.80 26.60 -9.75
C LEU A 550 -8.17 26.34 -8.28
N ASN A 551 -8.37 27.41 -7.51
CA ASN A 551 -8.95 27.40 -6.17
C ASN A 551 -8.10 26.77 -5.06
N VAL A 552 -6.77 26.67 -5.18
CA VAL A 552 -5.92 26.08 -4.13
C VAL A 552 -6.17 26.72 -2.75
N GLU A 553 -6.34 28.06 -2.69
CA GLU A 553 -6.60 28.77 -1.42
C GLU A 553 -7.97 28.44 -0.84
N LYS A 554 -8.99 28.19 -1.68
CA LYS A 554 -10.32 27.77 -1.22
C LYS A 554 -10.31 26.34 -0.69
N ILE A 555 -9.55 25.44 -1.33
CA ILE A 555 -9.39 24.06 -0.84
C ILE A 555 -8.75 24.08 0.54
N VAL A 556 -7.62 24.80 0.69
CA VAL A 556 -6.93 24.93 1.99
C VAL A 556 -7.87 25.51 3.06
N LYS A 557 -8.58 26.58 2.74
CA LYS A 557 -9.51 27.23 3.67
C LYS A 557 -10.63 26.28 4.11
N LEU A 558 -11.32 25.65 3.15
CA LEU A 558 -12.43 24.74 3.45
C LEU A 558 -11.95 23.52 4.24
N THR A 559 -10.80 22.95 3.90
CA THR A 559 -10.22 21.82 4.63
C THR A 559 -9.93 22.19 6.09
N ASN A 560 -9.37 23.38 6.34
CA ASN A 560 -9.13 23.87 7.71
C ASN A 560 -10.41 24.19 8.47
N GLU A 561 -11.44 24.74 7.84
CA GLU A 561 -12.75 24.98 8.45
C GLU A 561 -13.39 23.65 8.90
N ILE A 562 -13.35 22.62 8.05
CA ILE A 562 -13.84 21.27 8.36
C ILE A 562 -13.07 20.70 9.55
N TYR A 563 -11.74 20.74 9.50
CA TYR A 563 -10.90 20.21 10.58
C TYR A 563 -11.13 20.93 11.92
N ALA A 564 -11.22 22.26 11.90
CA ALA A 564 -11.49 23.05 13.10
C ALA A 564 -12.88 22.75 13.71
N ALA A 565 -13.87 22.40 12.89
CA ALA A 565 -15.19 22.01 13.38
C ALA A 565 -15.20 20.64 14.08
N GLN A 566 -14.27 19.74 13.70
CA GLN A 566 -14.14 18.39 14.27
C GLN A 566 -13.36 18.36 15.58
N THR A 567 -12.50 19.35 15.82
CA THR A 567 -11.58 19.41 16.96
C THR A 567 -12.09 20.28 18.11
N LYS A 568 -13.27 20.89 17.95
CA LYS A 568 -14.02 21.63 18.99
C LYS A 568 -14.89 20.67 19.80
#